data_97902095c60a48d277be536265d3c4df
#
_entry.id   97902095c60a48d277be536265d3c4df
#
_cell.length_a   1.000
_cell.length_b   1.000
_cell.length_c   1.000
_cell.angle_alpha   90.00
_cell.angle_beta   90.00
_cell.angle_gamma   90.00
#
_symmetry.space_group_name_H-M   'P 1'
#
loop_
_entity.id
_entity.type
_entity.pdbx_description
1 polymer ?
#
loop_
_entity_poly.entity_id
_entity_poly.type
_entity_poly.pdbx_seq_one_letter_code
_entity_poly.pdbx_strand_id
1 'polypeptide(L)'
;MVISPLGFSRRSLWISFTDGDGRVSPALQQIDDVPRRAGHADGAALMELLAHLRDGYAGGAVAICYSRPGRGPMSTDDRSWAHALNQAAARFDVPLWPMHFANDSALLVFAPDDLVEPG
;
A
#
# COMPACT_ATOMS: atom_id res chain seq x y z
N MET A 1 7.43 5.45 19.74
CA MET A 1 6.22 6.23 19.82
C MET A 1 5.02 5.32 19.93
N VAL A 2 4.27 5.55 20.92
CA VAL A 2 3.07 4.79 21.06
C VAL A 2 2.00 5.46 20.25
N ILE A 3 1.62 4.83 19.23
CA ILE A 3 0.36 5.16 18.67
C ILE A 3 -0.64 4.68 19.66
N SER A 4 -1.31 5.59 20.27
CA SER A 4 -2.45 5.33 21.06
C SER A 4 -3.27 4.26 20.37
N PRO A 5 -3.56 3.19 21.01
CA PRO A 5 -3.66 1.86 20.47
C PRO A 5 -4.32 1.77 19.13
N LEU A 6 -4.94 2.64 18.62
CA LEU A 6 -5.69 2.47 17.41
C LEU A 6 -5.85 3.74 16.64
N GLY A 7 -4.97 4.72 16.88
CA GLY A 7 -5.17 5.97 16.23
C GLY A 7 -4.26 6.16 15.03
N PHE A 8 -4.85 6.25 13.86
CA PHE A 8 -4.16 6.81 12.72
C PHE A 8 -4.59 8.27 12.61
N SER A 9 -3.64 9.18 12.64
CA SER A 9 -3.92 10.61 12.52
C SER A 9 -3.88 11.08 11.08
N ARG A 10 -3.34 10.26 10.18
CA ARG A 10 -3.12 10.61 8.79
C ARG A 10 -3.43 9.45 7.88
N ARG A 11 -3.76 9.79 6.63
CA ARG A 11 -3.87 8.81 5.55
C ARG A 11 -2.47 8.53 5.05
N SER A 12 -2.02 7.29 5.15
CA SER A 12 -0.63 6.92 4.89
C SER A 12 -0.48 5.62 4.12
N LEU A 13 0.64 5.50 3.43
CA LEU A 13 1.09 4.22 2.86
C LEU A 13 2.34 3.79 3.61
N TRP A 14 2.36 2.53 4.03
CA TRP A 14 3.47 1.89 4.69
C TRP A 14 4.05 0.87 3.74
N ILE A 15 5.34 0.98 3.44
CA ILE A 15 5.97 0.20 2.39
C ILE A 15 7.20 -0.48 2.94
N SER A 16 7.30 -1.79 2.72
CA SER A 16 8.50 -2.52 3.02
C SER A 16 8.87 -3.42 1.84
N PHE A 17 10.11 -3.87 1.83
CA PHE A 17 10.62 -4.72 0.77
C PHE A 17 10.96 -6.09 1.37
N THR A 18 10.73 -7.14 0.59
CA THR A 18 11.23 -8.47 0.91
C THR A 18 12.32 -8.83 -0.10
N ASP A 19 13.32 -9.59 0.35
CA ASP A 19 14.35 -10.08 -0.57
C ASP A 19 13.87 -11.32 -1.32
N GLY A 20 14.75 -11.89 -2.14
CA GLY A 20 14.41 -13.07 -2.92
C GLY A 20 14.08 -14.31 -2.08
N ASP A 21 14.46 -14.32 -0.81
CA ASP A 21 14.13 -15.40 0.13
C ASP A 21 12.87 -15.12 0.94
N GLY A 22 12.22 -13.99 0.68
CA GLY A 22 11.00 -13.59 1.37
C GLY A 22 11.23 -12.91 2.71
N ARG A 23 12.45 -12.53 3.04
CA ARG A 23 12.75 -11.83 4.28
C ARG A 23 12.42 -10.37 4.15
N VAL A 24 11.74 -9.84 5.16
CA VAL A 24 11.38 -8.43 5.19
C VAL A 24 12.60 -7.58 5.49
N SER A 25 12.82 -6.54 4.69
CA SER A 25 13.87 -5.58 4.96
C SER A 25 13.58 -4.85 6.27
N PRO A 26 14.60 -4.55 7.08
CA PRO A 26 14.39 -3.72 8.27
C PRO A 26 14.01 -2.28 7.96
N ALA A 27 14.20 -1.83 6.73
CA ALA A 27 13.83 -0.47 6.34
C ALA A 27 12.35 -0.42 5.97
N LEU A 28 11.60 0.40 6.69
CA LEU A 28 10.19 0.65 6.42
C LEU A 28 10.05 2.08 5.91
N GLN A 29 9.40 2.25 4.78
CA GLN A 29 9.09 3.56 4.24
C GLN A 29 7.66 3.93 4.60
N GLN A 30 7.45 5.18 4.97
CA GLN A 30 6.13 5.69 5.29
C GLN A 30 5.88 6.96 4.48
N ILE A 31 4.74 7.01 3.81
CA ILE A 31 4.31 8.19 3.06
C ILE A 31 3.03 8.69 3.71
N ASP A 32 3.08 9.88 4.30
CA ASP A 32 1.94 10.48 4.98
C ASP A 32 1.17 11.41 4.08
N ASP A 33 -0.05 11.69 4.48
CA ASP A 33 -0.91 12.68 3.84
C ASP A 33 -1.18 12.38 2.37
N VAL A 34 -1.34 11.09 2.06
CA VAL A 34 -1.74 10.71 0.70
C VAL A 34 -3.17 11.16 0.44
N PRO A 35 -3.53 11.45 -0.83
CA PRO A 35 -4.89 11.88 -1.15
C PRO A 35 -5.93 10.84 -0.75
N ARG A 36 -7.15 11.29 -0.53
CA ARG A 36 -8.26 10.40 -0.19
C ARG A 36 -8.49 9.35 -1.27
N ARG A 37 -8.41 9.76 -2.52
CA ARG A 37 -8.63 8.89 -3.67
C ARG A 37 -7.39 8.85 -4.53
N ALA A 38 -6.97 7.65 -4.92
CA ALA A 38 -5.82 7.49 -5.79
C ALA A 38 -6.21 7.80 -7.23
N GLY A 39 -5.46 8.70 -7.85
CA GLY A 39 -5.51 8.87 -9.30
C GLY A 39 -4.59 7.87 -9.98
N HIS A 40 -4.77 7.70 -11.27
CA HIS A 40 -3.95 6.79 -12.07
C HIS A 40 -2.45 7.18 -11.97
N ALA A 41 -2.17 8.48 -12.03
CA ALA A 41 -0.81 8.99 -11.95
C ALA A 41 -0.16 8.76 -10.58
N ASP A 42 -0.94 8.75 -9.51
CA ASP A 42 -0.40 8.54 -8.16
C ASP A 42 0.19 7.13 -8.02
N GLY A 43 -0.53 6.13 -8.49
CA GLY A 43 -0.06 4.76 -8.47
C GLY A 43 1.15 4.56 -9.36
N ALA A 44 1.13 5.13 -10.57
CA ALA A 44 2.23 5.01 -11.52
C ALA A 44 3.51 5.65 -10.98
N ALA A 45 3.42 6.85 -10.42
CA ALA A 45 4.58 7.55 -9.89
C ALA A 45 5.23 6.77 -8.74
N LEU A 46 4.41 6.25 -7.82
CA LEU A 46 4.91 5.46 -6.71
C LEU A 46 5.57 4.17 -7.18
N MET A 47 4.93 3.44 -8.08
CA MET A 47 5.49 2.17 -8.55
C MET A 47 6.77 2.36 -9.37
N GLU A 48 6.87 3.44 -10.12
CA GLU A 48 8.12 3.75 -10.82
C GLU A 48 9.26 3.93 -9.83
N LEU A 49 9.02 4.66 -8.74
CA LEU A 49 10.00 4.84 -7.69
C LEU A 49 10.34 3.50 -7.02
N LEU A 50 9.34 2.70 -6.69
CA LEU A 50 9.55 1.42 -6.02
C LEU A 50 10.29 0.43 -6.92
N ALA A 51 10.05 0.47 -8.22
CA ALA A 51 10.77 -0.37 -9.16
C ALA A 51 12.27 -0.07 -9.15
N HIS A 52 12.65 1.20 -9.06
CA HIS A 52 14.05 1.59 -8.93
C HIS A 52 14.65 1.15 -7.60
N LEU A 53 13.92 1.36 -6.51
CA LEU A 53 14.40 1.00 -5.17
C LEU A 53 14.52 -0.51 -5.00
N ARG A 54 13.63 -1.26 -5.63
CA ARG A 54 13.60 -2.71 -5.55
C ARG A 54 14.90 -3.36 -6.00
N ASP A 55 15.58 -2.78 -6.97
CA ASP A 55 16.85 -3.32 -7.46
C ASP A 55 17.89 -3.40 -6.35
N GLY A 56 17.82 -2.52 -5.36
CA GLY A 56 18.69 -2.57 -4.20
C GLY A 56 18.33 -3.65 -3.18
N TYR A 57 17.19 -4.31 -3.37
CA TYR A 57 16.70 -5.35 -2.44
C TYR A 57 16.67 -6.74 -3.09
N ALA A 58 17.61 -7.00 -3.97
CA ALA A 58 17.82 -8.32 -4.58
C ALA A 58 16.62 -8.84 -5.37
N GLY A 59 15.83 -7.93 -5.93
CA GLY A 59 14.73 -8.32 -6.80
C GLY A 59 13.54 -8.96 -6.08
N GLY A 60 13.40 -8.73 -4.79
CA GLY A 60 12.28 -9.24 -4.01
C GLY A 60 10.97 -8.50 -4.30
N ALA A 61 9.97 -8.75 -3.48
CA ALA A 61 8.64 -8.18 -3.62
C ALA A 61 8.44 -6.99 -2.69
N VAL A 62 7.37 -6.23 -2.94
CA VAL A 62 7.00 -5.07 -2.14
C VAL A 62 5.75 -5.39 -1.34
N ALA A 63 5.74 -5.02 -0.06
CA ALA A 63 4.57 -5.13 0.79
C ALA A 63 4.06 -3.72 1.10
N ILE A 64 2.76 -3.50 0.94
CA ILE A 64 2.15 -2.19 1.15
C ILE A 64 0.93 -2.33 2.06
N CYS A 65 0.84 -1.44 3.04
CA CYS A 65 -0.35 -1.26 3.85
C CYS A 65 -0.85 0.17 3.68
N TYR A 66 -2.13 0.30 3.36
CA TYR A 66 -2.79 1.60 3.30
C TYR A 66 -3.55 1.81 4.61
N SER A 67 -3.32 2.92 5.28
CA SER A 67 -3.98 3.23 6.53
C SER A 67 -4.63 4.60 6.49
N ARG A 68 -5.72 4.76 7.24
CA ARG A 68 -6.40 6.04 7.39
C ARG A 68 -7.10 6.13 8.74
N PRO A 69 -7.40 7.37 9.18
CA PRO A 69 -8.23 7.55 10.37
C PRO A 69 -9.67 7.10 10.13
N GLY A 70 -10.39 6.92 11.23
CA GLY A 70 -11.80 6.57 11.20
C GLY A 70 -12.05 5.10 11.42
N ARG A 71 -13.31 4.76 11.68
CA ARG A 71 -13.71 3.39 12.03
C ARG A 71 -14.67 2.76 11.03
N GLY A 72 -15.05 3.50 10.02
CA GLY A 72 -15.99 2.99 9.02
C GLY A 72 -15.41 1.86 8.20
N PRO A 73 -16.25 1.09 7.54
CA PRO A 73 -15.77 0.02 6.67
C PRO A 73 -14.98 0.57 5.50
N MET A 74 -14.28 -0.33 4.81
CA MET A 74 -13.54 0.01 3.62
C MET A 74 -14.45 0.69 2.59
N SER A 75 -14.03 1.87 2.13
CA SER A 75 -14.81 2.68 1.19
C SER A 75 -14.33 2.51 -0.25
N THR A 76 -15.06 3.09 -1.18
CA THR A 76 -14.64 3.16 -2.58
C THR A 76 -13.31 3.92 -2.72
N ASP A 77 -13.13 4.99 -1.94
CA ASP A 77 -11.87 5.73 -1.95
C ASP A 77 -10.71 4.85 -1.46
N ASP A 78 -10.93 4.03 -0.44
CA ASP A 78 -9.92 3.11 0.04
C ASP A 78 -9.54 2.09 -1.04
N ARG A 79 -10.54 1.53 -1.72
CA ARG A 79 -10.31 0.57 -2.80
C ARG A 79 -9.59 1.19 -3.99
N SER A 80 -9.76 2.49 -4.19
CA SER A 80 -9.06 3.17 -5.29
C SER A 80 -7.55 3.05 -5.15
N TRP A 81 -7.03 3.08 -3.92
CA TRP A 81 -5.60 2.91 -3.68
C TRP A 81 -5.14 1.49 -4.01
N ALA A 82 -5.89 0.48 -3.58
CA ALA A 82 -5.54 -0.90 -3.90
C ALA A 82 -5.59 -1.14 -5.42
N HIS A 83 -6.62 -0.65 -6.08
CA HIS A 83 -6.74 -0.78 -7.52
C HIS A 83 -5.59 -0.09 -8.25
N ALA A 84 -5.33 1.16 -7.93
CA ALA A 84 -4.29 1.95 -8.62
C ALA A 84 -2.91 1.35 -8.41
N LEU A 85 -2.59 0.93 -7.20
CA LEU A 85 -1.27 0.37 -6.90
C LEU A 85 -1.07 -1.01 -7.51
N ASN A 86 -2.09 -1.85 -7.50
CA ASN A 86 -1.98 -3.17 -8.12
C ASN A 86 -1.89 -3.07 -9.65
N GLN A 87 -2.65 -2.16 -10.24
CA GLN A 87 -2.56 -1.91 -11.68
C GLN A 87 -1.17 -1.40 -12.08
N ALA A 88 -0.65 -0.46 -11.33
CA ALA A 88 0.68 0.10 -11.58
C ALA A 88 1.77 -0.93 -11.34
N ALA A 89 1.65 -1.77 -10.32
CA ALA A 89 2.61 -2.83 -10.05
C ALA A 89 2.71 -3.80 -11.23
N ALA A 90 1.58 -4.17 -11.82
CA ALA A 90 1.58 -5.02 -13.01
C ALA A 90 2.24 -4.31 -14.19
N ARG A 91 1.98 -3.03 -14.36
CA ARG A 91 2.55 -2.25 -15.45
C ARG A 91 4.07 -2.13 -15.37
N PHE A 92 4.60 -1.95 -14.15
CA PHE A 92 6.04 -1.78 -13.93
C PHE A 92 6.74 -3.07 -13.52
N ASP A 93 6.06 -4.19 -13.59
CA ASP A 93 6.63 -5.51 -13.25
C ASP A 93 7.16 -5.59 -11.82
N VAL A 94 6.46 -4.98 -10.88
CA VAL A 94 6.83 -5.02 -9.48
C VAL A 94 6.01 -6.10 -8.78
N PRO A 95 6.63 -7.17 -8.26
CA PRO A 95 5.91 -8.16 -7.47
C PRO A 95 5.38 -7.51 -6.20
N LEU A 96 4.10 -7.70 -5.94
CA LEU A 96 3.42 -7.08 -4.83
C LEU A 96 2.75 -8.15 -3.96
N TRP A 97 3.07 -8.15 -2.66
CA TRP A 97 2.33 -8.95 -1.70
C TRP A 97 0.89 -8.44 -1.61
N PRO A 98 -0.06 -9.29 -1.18
CA PRO A 98 -1.42 -8.80 -0.96
C PRO A 98 -1.42 -7.55 -0.08
N MET A 99 -2.10 -6.51 -0.54
CA MET A 99 -2.14 -5.25 0.19
C MET A 99 -3.03 -5.36 1.42
N HIS A 100 -2.67 -4.60 2.44
CA HIS A 100 -3.44 -4.50 3.67
C HIS A 100 -4.08 -3.13 3.79
N PHE A 101 -5.22 -3.12 4.46
CA PHE A 101 -5.95 -1.92 4.84
C PHE A 101 -6.02 -1.85 6.36
N ALA A 102 -5.71 -0.69 6.92
CA ALA A 102 -5.83 -0.48 8.36
C ALA A 102 -6.57 0.82 8.63
N ASN A 103 -7.43 0.80 9.64
CA ASN A 103 -8.04 2.00 10.17
C ASN A 103 -8.06 1.92 11.70
N ASP A 104 -8.81 2.80 12.36
CA ASP A 104 -8.81 2.86 13.82
C ASP A 104 -9.44 1.64 14.50
N SER A 105 -10.09 0.77 13.76
CA SER A 105 -10.79 -0.39 14.33
C SER A 105 -10.43 -1.72 13.68
N ALA A 106 -9.74 -1.76 12.56
CA ALA A 106 -9.55 -2.99 11.80
C ALA A 106 -8.22 -3.02 11.04
N LEU A 107 -7.73 -4.25 10.84
CA LEU A 107 -6.64 -4.53 9.91
C LEU A 107 -7.14 -5.65 9.01
N LEU A 108 -7.22 -5.38 7.71
CA LEU A 108 -7.79 -6.30 6.74
C LEU A 108 -6.86 -6.46 5.54
N VAL A 109 -7.01 -7.57 4.83
CA VAL A 109 -6.37 -7.74 3.52
C VAL A 109 -7.36 -7.30 2.46
N PHE A 110 -6.90 -6.55 1.45
CA PHE A 110 -7.74 -6.26 0.30
C PHE A 110 -8.03 -7.55 -0.44
N ALA A 111 -9.31 -7.88 -0.60
CA ALA A 111 -9.72 -9.06 -1.33
C ALA A 111 -9.56 -8.84 -2.85
N PRO A 112 -9.50 -9.91 -3.65
CA PRO A 112 -9.41 -9.73 -5.11
C PRO A 112 -10.50 -8.83 -5.70
N ASP A 113 -11.71 -8.88 -5.16
CA ASP A 113 -12.80 -8.02 -5.62
C ASP A 113 -12.56 -6.54 -5.33
N ASP A 114 -11.76 -6.23 -4.31
CA ASP A 114 -11.42 -4.86 -3.95
C ASP A 114 -10.42 -4.25 -4.93
N LEU A 115 -9.75 -5.07 -5.72
CA LEU A 115 -8.74 -4.64 -6.67
C LEU A 115 -9.33 -4.32 -8.03
N VAL A 116 -10.60 -4.65 -8.24
CA VAL A 116 -11.32 -4.36 -9.48
C VAL A 116 -11.80 -2.93 -9.42
N GLU A 117 -11.70 -2.23 -10.54
CA GLU A 117 -12.16 -0.87 -10.62
C GLU A 117 -13.64 -0.79 -10.22
N PRO A 118 -13.97 0.08 -9.24
CA PRO A 118 -15.38 0.24 -8.87
C PRO A 118 -16.12 0.87 -10.05
N GLY A 119 -16.96 0.07 -10.62
CA GLY A 119 -17.74 0.46 -11.79
C GLY A 119 -19.02 1.13 -11.47
#